data_bd4c622c571d842daeb6216c45d4f2dc
#
_entry.id   bd4c622c571d842daeb6216c45d4f2dc
#
_cell.length_a   1.000
_cell.length_b   1.000
_cell.length_c   1.000
_cell.angle_alpha   90.00
_cell.angle_beta   90.00
_cell.angle_gamma   90.00
#
_symmetry.space_group_name_H-M   'P 1'
#
loop_
_entity.id
_entity.type
_entity.pdbx_description
1 polymer ?
#
loop_
_entity_poly.entity_id
_entity_poly.type
_entity_poly.pdbx_seq_one_letter_code
_entity_poly.pdbx_strand_id
1 'polypeptide(L)'
;MKYYNTFAAQILVLVSTNLFAQEADSLAEKKDKPQRAAFQSAWLIDNVTGVLNPRKTLQFDIQHRFGLINSGNNDLAGFWGPSNIRLALTYSISDRITLGFGTTKDYRLQDFNIKVGLIRQTRSGKIPVSLTFYGNTAIDARESSFFSKTSDRFSYFGQLLVMRRFNQSISLQVAPSFSHYNLVDPLQSNNLFAIAVGGKANISDKTAILIDYNQPFGQYSNNPGLSLGIEMSTGSHAFQIFIGNYNRILPQANYFLNENKLSDKQFLIGFNINRLWNF
;
A
#
# COMPACT_ATOMS: atom_id res chain seq x y z
N MET A 1 29.63 -12.30 -17.69
CA MET A 1 28.22 -12.41 -17.27
C MET A 1 27.95 -13.71 -16.50
N LYS A 2 28.75 -14.05 -15.46
CA LYS A 2 28.65 -15.32 -14.69
C LYS A 2 28.76 -15.16 -13.15
N TYR A 3 28.75 -13.96 -12.62
CA TYR A 3 29.02 -13.73 -11.18
C TYR A 3 27.80 -13.24 -10.36
N TYR A 4 26.65 -12.98 -10.97
CA TYR A 4 25.47 -12.47 -10.23
C TYR A 4 24.58 -13.56 -9.64
N ASN A 5 24.66 -14.82 -10.12
CA ASN A 5 23.82 -15.90 -9.64
C ASN A 5 24.32 -16.56 -8.34
N THR A 6 25.58 -16.35 -7.95
CA THR A 6 26.15 -16.93 -6.73
C THR A 6 25.85 -16.13 -5.47
N PHE A 7 25.64 -14.81 -5.58
CA PHE A 7 25.39 -13.96 -4.42
C PHE A 7 23.94 -14.11 -3.88
N ALA A 8 22.96 -14.25 -4.78
CA ALA A 8 21.56 -14.45 -4.39
C ALA A 8 21.33 -15.82 -3.70
N ALA A 9 22.05 -16.86 -4.14
CA ALA A 9 21.96 -18.18 -3.53
C ALA A 9 22.59 -18.23 -2.12
N GLN A 10 23.66 -17.46 -1.90
CA GLN A 10 24.33 -17.41 -0.60
C GLN A 10 23.53 -16.64 0.45
N ILE A 11 22.78 -15.61 0.06
CA ILE A 11 21.89 -14.89 0.99
C ILE A 11 20.70 -15.77 1.39
N LEU A 12 20.18 -16.58 0.48
CA LEU A 12 19.06 -17.49 0.78
C LEU A 12 19.47 -18.63 1.72
N VAL A 13 20.71 -19.12 1.63
CA VAL A 13 21.25 -20.20 2.50
C VAL A 13 21.57 -19.65 3.90
N LEU A 14 22.06 -18.41 4.03
CA LEU A 14 22.34 -17.81 5.34
C LEU A 14 21.08 -17.48 6.16
N VAL A 15 19.93 -17.28 5.52
CA VAL A 15 18.65 -17.07 6.20
C VAL A 15 18.04 -18.42 6.66
N SER A 16 18.31 -19.51 5.95
CA SER A 16 17.74 -20.83 6.27
C SER A 16 18.47 -21.57 7.39
N THR A 17 19.76 -21.33 7.62
CA THR A 17 20.54 -22.08 8.62
C THR A 17 20.39 -21.56 10.05
N ASN A 18 19.86 -20.36 10.28
CA ASN A 18 19.59 -19.83 11.62
C ASN A 18 18.17 -20.11 12.13
N LEU A 19 17.33 -20.82 11.37
CA LEU A 19 15.94 -21.13 11.74
C LEU A 19 15.78 -22.49 12.46
N PHE A 20 16.81 -23.32 12.54
CA PHE A 20 16.69 -24.69 13.08
C PHE A 20 17.56 -25.01 14.31
N ALA A 21 18.20 -24.01 14.91
CA ALA A 21 19.04 -24.26 16.08
C ALA A 21 18.55 -23.48 17.31
N GLN A 22 17.41 -23.86 17.86
CA GLN A 22 17.05 -23.67 19.28
C GLN A 22 15.79 -24.46 19.65
N GLU A 23 15.91 -25.79 19.67
CA GLU A 23 15.03 -26.64 20.47
C GLU A 23 15.91 -27.26 21.53
N ALA A 24 15.79 -26.82 22.76
CA ALA A 24 15.88 -27.50 24.03
C ALA A 24 16.25 -26.53 25.14
N ASP A 25 15.27 -25.87 25.75
CA ASP A 25 15.23 -25.77 27.21
C ASP A 25 13.80 -25.42 27.65
N SER A 26 13.16 -26.36 28.33
CA SER A 26 11.78 -26.30 28.78
C SER A 26 11.65 -25.57 30.11
N LEU A 27 11.78 -24.27 30.09
CA LEU A 27 11.01 -23.37 30.96
C LEU A 27 9.99 -22.70 30.07
N ALA A 28 8.71 -22.87 30.36
CA ALA A 28 7.63 -22.29 29.57
C ALA A 28 7.81 -20.76 29.45
N GLU A 29 8.61 -20.34 28.48
CA GLU A 29 8.90 -18.94 28.21
C GLU A 29 7.58 -18.28 27.88
N LYS A 30 7.14 -17.40 28.77
CA LYS A 30 5.88 -16.68 28.63
C LYS A 30 5.85 -16.02 27.26
N LYS A 31 5.09 -16.61 26.34
CA LYS A 31 5.05 -16.22 24.93
C LYS A 31 4.88 -14.72 24.82
N ASP A 32 5.86 -14.02 24.23
CA ASP A 32 5.86 -12.57 24.15
C ASP A 32 4.62 -12.09 23.37
N LYS A 33 3.92 -11.11 23.92
CA LYS A 33 2.67 -10.64 23.32
C LYS A 33 2.96 -9.76 22.11
N PRO A 34 2.21 -9.92 21.00
CA PRO A 34 2.36 -9.03 19.86
C PRO A 34 2.04 -7.59 20.23
N GLN A 35 2.74 -6.64 19.61
CA GLN A 35 2.47 -5.22 19.71
C GLN A 35 1.09 -4.91 19.08
N ARG A 36 0.44 -3.83 19.54
CA ARG A 36 -0.75 -3.30 18.87
C ARG A 36 -0.40 -2.89 17.45
N ALA A 37 -1.38 -2.89 16.55
CA ALA A 37 -1.20 -2.50 15.15
C ALA A 37 -0.51 -1.11 15.06
N ALA A 38 0.40 -0.96 14.11
CA ALA A 38 1.10 0.29 13.87
C ALA A 38 0.17 1.38 13.31
N PHE A 39 -0.80 0.98 12.48
CA PHE A 39 -1.79 1.86 11.86
C PHE A 39 -3.20 1.39 12.21
N GLN A 40 -4.19 2.26 12.05
CA GLN A 40 -5.62 1.93 12.25
C GLN A 40 -6.23 1.42 10.95
N SER A 41 -5.91 2.09 9.84
CA SER A 41 -6.42 1.74 8.51
C SER A 41 -5.51 0.75 7.79
N ALA A 42 -6.09 -0.02 6.87
CA ALA A 42 -5.37 -0.83 5.89
C ALA A 42 -4.62 0.02 4.84
N TRP A 43 -4.87 1.32 4.81
CA TRP A 43 -4.26 2.29 3.90
C TRP A 43 -3.63 3.44 4.67
N LEU A 44 -2.43 3.82 4.28
CA LEU A 44 -1.75 5.05 4.69
C LEU A 44 -1.87 6.02 3.52
N ILE A 45 -3.03 6.65 3.39
CA ILE A 45 -3.49 7.46 2.26
C ILE A 45 -3.54 6.65 0.97
N ASP A 46 -2.43 6.47 0.26
CA ASP A 46 -2.36 5.72 -1.00
C ASP A 46 -1.65 4.37 -0.83
N ASN A 47 -0.58 4.35 -0.04
CA ASN A 47 0.14 3.12 0.19
C ASN A 47 -0.61 2.18 1.13
N VAL A 48 -0.50 0.89 0.84
CA VAL A 48 -1.05 -0.17 1.70
C VAL A 48 -0.27 -0.20 3.00
N THR A 49 -0.97 -0.35 4.14
CA THR A 49 -0.32 -0.69 5.41
C THR A 49 -0.25 -2.20 5.61
N GLY A 50 0.71 -2.65 6.39
CA GLY A 50 0.79 -4.06 6.77
C GLY A 50 -0.19 -4.47 7.86
N VAL A 51 -1.24 -3.69 8.12
CA VAL A 51 -2.31 -4.06 9.07
C VAL A 51 -3.08 -5.25 8.54
N LEU A 52 -3.28 -6.22 9.43
CA LEU A 52 -4.09 -7.41 9.22
C LEU A 52 -5.21 -7.41 10.24
N ASN A 53 -6.43 -7.51 9.77
CA ASN A 53 -7.61 -7.64 10.62
C ASN A 53 -7.72 -9.07 11.18
N PRO A 54 -8.39 -9.27 12.32
CA PRO A 54 -8.68 -10.59 12.85
C PRO A 54 -9.39 -11.48 11.82
N ARG A 55 -9.23 -12.80 11.97
CA ARG A 55 -9.97 -13.78 11.15
C ARG A 55 -11.47 -13.47 11.16
N LYS A 56 -12.14 -13.71 10.02
CA LYS A 56 -13.57 -13.46 9.78
C LYS A 56 -13.97 -11.98 9.79
N THR A 57 -13.02 -11.07 9.56
CA THR A 57 -13.33 -9.66 9.35
C THR A 57 -13.50 -9.37 7.87
N LEU A 58 -14.62 -8.79 7.50
CA LEU A 58 -14.86 -8.17 6.20
C LEU A 58 -14.56 -6.68 6.29
N GLN A 59 -13.79 -6.15 5.36
CA GLN A 59 -13.52 -4.71 5.22
C GLN A 59 -14.07 -4.23 3.90
N PHE A 60 -14.74 -3.09 3.90
CA PHE A 60 -15.13 -2.34 2.72
C PHE A 60 -14.37 -1.02 2.67
N ASP A 61 -13.82 -0.70 1.51
CA ASP A 61 -13.06 0.52 1.28
C ASP A 61 -13.72 1.36 0.18
N ILE A 62 -13.83 2.66 0.43
CA ILE A 62 -14.11 3.69 -0.56
C ILE A 62 -12.89 4.60 -0.60
N GLN A 63 -12.26 4.73 -1.76
CA GLN A 63 -11.14 5.64 -1.99
C GLN A 63 -11.51 6.60 -3.10
N HIS A 64 -11.40 7.90 -2.87
CA HIS A 64 -11.79 8.93 -3.81
C HIS A 64 -10.69 9.98 -3.97
N ARG A 65 -10.46 10.39 -5.22
CA ARG A 65 -9.55 11.47 -5.60
C ARG A 65 -10.33 12.46 -6.45
N PHE A 66 -10.34 13.71 -6.05
CA PHE A 66 -10.93 14.80 -6.85
C PHE A 66 -9.96 15.22 -7.96
N GLY A 67 -10.36 16.18 -8.77
CA GLY A 67 -9.49 16.82 -9.76
C GLY A 67 -8.41 17.68 -9.12
N LEU A 68 -7.51 18.23 -9.94
CA LEU A 68 -6.45 19.14 -9.46
C LEU A 68 -7.05 20.44 -8.93
N ILE A 69 -6.48 20.92 -7.82
CA ILE A 69 -6.91 22.18 -7.18
C ILE A 69 -6.69 23.38 -8.10
N ASN A 70 -5.65 23.31 -8.95
CA ASN A 70 -5.26 24.39 -9.87
C ASN A 70 -5.74 24.19 -11.31
N SER A 71 -6.74 23.32 -11.55
CA SER A 71 -7.28 23.05 -12.89
C SER A 71 -8.10 24.20 -13.49
N GLY A 72 -8.37 25.25 -12.73
CA GLY A 72 -9.08 26.46 -13.15
C GLY A 72 -10.16 26.92 -12.19
N ASN A 73 -10.62 28.14 -12.37
CA ASN A 73 -11.58 28.78 -11.46
C ASN A 73 -12.98 28.13 -11.50
N ASN A 74 -13.32 27.40 -12.56
CA ASN A 74 -14.63 26.80 -12.74
C ASN A 74 -14.78 25.41 -12.09
N ASP A 75 -13.69 24.80 -11.61
CA ASP A 75 -13.69 23.43 -11.10
C ASP A 75 -13.84 23.34 -9.58
N LEU A 76 -14.12 24.45 -8.90
CA LEU A 76 -14.27 24.53 -7.44
C LEU A 76 -13.13 23.78 -6.71
N ALA A 77 -11.88 24.19 -6.96
CA ALA A 77 -10.68 23.54 -6.41
C ALA A 77 -10.60 22.01 -6.70
N GLY A 78 -11.06 21.61 -7.89
CA GLY A 78 -11.03 20.22 -8.36
C GLY A 78 -12.25 19.39 -7.98
N PHE A 79 -13.20 19.90 -7.18
CA PHE A 79 -14.39 19.13 -6.79
C PHE A 79 -15.28 18.77 -7.99
N TRP A 80 -15.36 19.61 -9.00
CA TRP A 80 -16.12 19.37 -10.23
C TRP A 80 -15.26 18.84 -11.37
N GLY A 81 -13.96 18.75 -11.14
CA GLY A 81 -12.99 18.22 -12.11
C GLY A 81 -13.05 16.70 -12.27
N PRO A 82 -12.22 16.14 -13.15
CA PRO A 82 -12.12 14.70 -13.34
C PRO A 82 -11.74 14.00 -12.03
N SER A 83 -12.57 13.07 -11.58
CA SER A 83 -12.38 12.34 -10.33
C SER A 83 -12.11 10.87 -10.57
N ASN A 84 -11.41 10.25 -9.66
CA ASN A 84 -11.20 8.81 -9.61
C ASN A 84 -11.77 8.22 -8.32
N ILE A 85 -12.32 7.01 -8.40
CA ILE A 85 -12.89 6.29 -7.26
C ILE A 85 -12.52 4.81 -7.36
N ARG A 86 -12.24 4.19 -6.22
CA ARG A 86 -12.11 2.74 -6.06
C ARG A 86 -13.02 2.27 -4.94
N LEU A 87 -13.75 1.19 -5.20
CA LEU A 87 -14.51 0.43 -4.22
C LEU A 87 -13.86 -0.93 -4.05
N ALA A 88 -13.67 -1.38 -2.82
CA ALA A 88 -13.06 -2.68 -2.58
C ALA A 88 -13.64 -3.41 -1.39
N LEU A 89 -13.55 -4.74 -1.45
CA LEU A 89 -13.86 -5.66 -0.38
C LEU A 89 -12.61 -6.48 -0.05
N THR A 90 -12.31 -6.63 1.23
CA THR A 90 -11.21 -7.45 1.72
C THR A 90 -11.70 -8.35 2.85
N TYR A 91 -11.37 -9.64 2.80
CA TYR A 91 -11.77 -10.61 3.81
C TYR A 91 -10.55 -11.27 4.45
N SER A 92 -10.55 -11.32 5.78
CA SER A 92 -9.49 -11.95 6.58
C SER A 92 -9.81 -13.42 6.79
N ILE A 93 -9.17 -14.31 6.01
CA ILE A 93 -9.33 -15.77 6.13
C ILE A 93 -8.59 -16.33 7.36
N SER A 94 -7.56 -15.63 7.82
CA SER A 94 -6.86 -15.89 9.07
C SER A 94 -6.31 -14.58 9.65
N ASP A 95 -5.76 -14.62 10.87
CA ASP A 95 -5.10 -13.46 11.49
C ASP A 95 -3.82 -13.01 10.76
N ARG A 96 -3.41 -13.74 9.73
CA ARG A 96 -2.20 -13.46 8.95
C ARG A 96 -2.42 -13.33 7.46
N ILE A 97 -3.61 -13.68 6.95
CA ILE A 97 -3.88 -13.70 5.51
C ILE A 97 -5.20 -13.01 5.24
N THR A 98 -5.16 -12.03 4.36
CA THR A 98 -6.37 -11.37 3.82
C THR A 98 -6.36 -11.46 2.31
N LEU A 99 -7.55 -11.61 1.71
CA LEU A 99 -7.78 -11.57 0.27
C LEU A 99 -8.70 -10.39 -0.03
N GLY A 100 -8.46 -9.70 -1.13
CA GLY A 100 -9.25 -8.55 -1.53
C GLY A 100 -9.54 -8.51 -3.02
N PHE A 101 -10.65 -7.84 -3.32
CA PHE A 101 -11.07 -7.48 -4.67
C PHE A 101 -11.46 -6.01 -4.68
N GLY A 102 -11.08 -5.29 -5.73
CA GLY A 102 -11.44 -3.89 -5.92
C GLY A 102 -11.76 -3.56 -7.36
N THR A 103 -12.54 -2.51 -7.55
CA THR A 103 -12.84 -1.93 -8.86
C THR A 103 -12.57 -0.43 -8.84
N THR A 104 -11.83 0.06 -9.84
CA THR A 104 -11.42 1.45 -9.97
C THR A 104 -12.03 2.05 -11.24
N LYS A 105 -12.58 3.26 -11.15
CA LYS A 105 -13.18 3.98 -12.29
C LYS A 105 -12.16 4.17 -13.41
N ASP A 106 -10.97 4.66 -13.07
CA ASP A 106 -9.91 4.93 -14.02
C ASP A 106 -9.36 3.64 -14.62
N TYR A 107 -9.23 3.58 -15.94
CA TYR A 107 -8.93 2.37 -16.72
C TYR A 107 -9.88 1.18 -16.44
N ARG A 108 -10.98 1.38 -15.70
CA ARG A 108 -11.91 0.32 -15.28
C ARG A 108 -11.18 -0.86 -14.63
N LEU A 109 -10.13 -0.56 -13.83
CA LEU A 109 -9.28 -1.61 -13.24
C LEU A 109 -10.08 -2.50 -12.31
N GLN A 110 -9.90 -3.81 -12.46
CA GLN A 110 -10.35 -4.85 -11.54
C GLN A 110 -9.12 -5.43 -10.86
N ASP A 111 -8.99 -5.25 -9.55
CA ASP A 111 -7.79 -5.70 -8.83
C ASP A 111 -8.10 -6.81 -7.83
N PHE A 112 -7.22 -7.80 -7.81
CA PHE A 112 -7.20 -8.89 -6.85
C PHE A 112 -5.94 -8.77 -6.02
N ASN A 113 -6.07 -8.82 -4.70
CA ASN A 113 -4.94 -8.61 -3.82
C ASN A 113 -4.91 -9.60 -2.65
N ILE A 114 -3.69 -9.78 -2.13
CA ILE A 114 -3.41 -10.62 -0.97
C ILE A 114 -2.45 -9.90 -0.03
N LYS A 115 -2.69 -10.00 1.28
CA LYS A 115 -1.71 -9.67 2.33
C LYS A 115 -1.36 -10.90 3.13
N VAL A 116 -0.06 -11.05 3.43
CA VAL A 116 0.46 -12.15 4.26
C VAL A 116 1.36 -11.58 5.34
N GLY A 117 0.97 -11.73 6.59
CA GLY A 117 1.76 -11.32 7.76
C GLY A 117 2.87 -12.31 8.04
N LEU A 118 4.11 -11.91 7.82
CA LEU A 118 5.31 -12.73 7.98
C LEU A 118 5.84 -12.66 9.42
N ILE A 119 6.04 -11.44 9.94
CA ILE A 119 6.59 -11.18 11.26
C ILE A 119 5.70 -10.15 11.97
N ARG A 120 5.53 -10.30 13.28
CA ARG A 120 4.82 -9.34 14.12
C ARG A 120 5.75 -8.76 15.17
N GLN A 121 5.81 -7.45 15.27
CA GLN A 121 6.49 -6.73 16.34
C GLN A 121 5.96 -7.17 17.69
N THR A 122 6.85 -7.33 18.68
CA THR A 122 6.49 -7.74 20.04
C THR A 122 6.56 -6.56 21.01
N ARG A 123 5.82 -6.69 22.14
CA ARG A 123 5.79 -5.64 23.17
C ARG A 123 7.10 -5.51 23.93
N SER A 124 7.85 -6.59 24.07
CA SER A 124 9.16 -6.59 24.71
C SER A 124 10.24 -5.93 23.85
N GLY A 125 9.98 -5.80 22.51
CA GLY A 125 10.97 -5.34 21.56
C GLY A 125 11.93 -6.44 21.06
N LYS A 126 11.80 -7.69 21.50
CA LYS A 126 12.59 -8.83 20.95
C LYS A 126 12.48 -8.89 19.43
N ILE A 127 11.27 -8.68 18.90
CA ILE A 127 11.02 -8.48 17.48
C ILE A 127 10.67 -6.99 17.29
N PRO A 128 11.58 -6.20 16.74
CA PRO A 128 11.44 -4.74 16.74
C PRO A 128 10.52 -4.19 15.66
N VAL A 129 10.16 -4.99 14.65
CA VAL A 129 9.35 -4.59 13.48
C VAL A 129 8.29 -5.62 13.15
N SER A 130 7.25 -5.20 12.45
CA SER A 130 6.33 -6.10 11.74
C SER A 130 6.68 -6.14 10.26
N LEU A 131 6.54 -7.30 9.64
CA LEU A 131 6.79 -7.54 8.22
C LEU A 131 5.55 -8.18 7.60
N THR A 132 5.04 -7.56 6.53
CA THR A 132 3.88 -8.06 5.78
C THR A 132 4.19 -8.01 4.29
N PHE A 133 3.86 -9.05 3.56
CA PHE A 133 3.87 -9.06 2.10
C PHE A 133 2.50 -8.63 1.59
N TYR A 134 2.48 -7.79 0.56
CA TYR A 134 1.30 -7.42 -0.22
C TYR A 134 1.54 -7.72 -1.69
N GLY A 135 0.61 -8.43 -2.31
CA GLY A 135 0.59 -8.71 -3.74
C GLY A 135 -0.72 -8.23 -4.36
N ASN A 136 -0.65 -7.69 -5.56
CA ASN A 136 -1.81 -7.22 -6.32
C ASN A 136 -1.65 -7.59 -7.80
N THR A 137 -2.74 -8.04 -8.42
CA THR A 137 -2.86 -8.18 -9.86
C THR A 137 -4.05 -7.36 -10.31
N ALA A 138 -3.84 -6.42 -11.24
CA ALA A 138 -4.90 -5.62 -11.80
C ALA A 138 -5.12 -5.93 -13.28
N ILE A 139 -6.39 -5.90 -13.68
CA ILE A 139 -6.87 -6.14 -15.04
C ILE A 139 -7.51 -4.84 -15.55
N ASP A 140 -7.00 -4.31 -16.65
CA ASP A 140 -7.61 -3.21 -17.38
C ASP A 140 -8.83 -3.72 -18.16
N ALA A 141 -10.03 -3.36 -17.69
CA ALA A 141 -11.29 -3.82 -18.27
C ALA A 141 -11.87 -2.87 -19.33
N ARG A 142 -11.07 -1.97 -19.90
CA ARG A 142 -11.49 -1.18 -21.06
C ARG A 142 -11.77 -2.07 -22.27
N GLU A 143 -12.28 -1.49 -23.33
CA GLU A 143 -12.62 -2.21 -24.58
C GLU A 143 -11.42 -2.93 -25.19
N SER A 144 -11.67 -4.00 -25.93
CA SER A 144 -10.61 -4.82 -26.52
C SER A 144 -9.76 -4.08 -27.55
N SER A 145 -10.30 -3.02 -28.15
CA SER A 145 -9.60 -2.15 -29.10
C SER A 145 -8.34 -1.45 -28.53
N PHE A 146 -8.24 -1.33 -27.19
CA PHE A 146 -7.07 -0.79 -26.52
C PHE A 146 -5.90 -1.77 -26.40
N PHE A 147 -6.08 -3.03 -26.77
CA PHE A 147 -5.11 -4.11 -26.51
C PHE A 147 -4.91 -4.99 -27.73
N SER A 148 -3.66 -5.30 -28.03
CA SER A 148 -3.33 -6.25 -29.11
C SER A 148 -3.55 -7.70 -28.68
N LYS A 149 -3.35 -7.99 -27.38
CA LYS A 149 -3.49 -9.32 -26.79
C LYS A 149 -4.22 -9.23 -25.44
N THR A 150 -4.90 -10.29 -25.04
CA THR A 150 -5.55 -10.36 -23.72
C THR A 150 -4.56 -10.19 -22.57
N SER A 151 -3.32 -10.67 -22.71
CA SER A 151 -2.26 -10.51 -21.74
C SER A 151 -1.90 -9.04 -21.46
N ASP A 152 -2.07 -8.15 -22.44
CA ASP A 152 -1.70 -6.73 -22.35
C ASP A 152 -2.49 -5.98 -21.25
N ARG A 153 -3.64 -6.54 -20.85
CA ARG A 153 -4.52 -5.99 -19.82
C ARG A 153 -3.97 -6.08 -18.39
N PHE A 154 -2.95 -6.92 -18.17
CA PHE A 154 -2.52 -7.28 -16.81
C PHE A 154 -1.37 -6.41 -16.33
N SER A 155 -1.46 -6.04 -15.05
CA SER A 155 -0.35 -5.50 -14.29
C SER A 155 -0.22 -6.24 -12.96
N TYR A 156 1.01 -6.32 -12.47
CA TYR A 156 1.37 -7.03 -11.25
C TYR A 156 2.14 -6.12 -10.31
N PHE A 157 1.92 -6.30 -9.00
CA PHE A 157 2.55 -5.52 -7.97
C PHE A 157 2.90 -6.40 -6.78
N GLY A 158 4.11 -6.25 -6.26
CA GLY A 158 4.57 -6.87 -5.04
C GLY A 158 5.24 -5.85 -4.14
N GLN A 159 4.92 -5.84 -2.85
CA GLN A 159 5.44 -4.88 -1.88
C GLN A 159 5.72 -5.57 -0.55
N LEU A 160 6.86 -5.24 0.06
CA LEU A 160 7.23 -5.70 1.39
C LEU A 160 7.07 -4.54 2.39
N LEU A 161 6.13 -4.68 3.30
CA LEU A 161 5.73 -3.66 4.25
C LEU A 161 6.47 -3.88 5.58
N VAL A 162 7.47 -3.05 5.85
CA VAL A 162 8.23 -3.04 7.11
C VAL A 162 7.68 -1.94 7.99
N MET A 163 7.04 -2.30 9.09
CA MET A 163 6.40 -1.34 9.98
C MET A 163 6.99 -1.40 11.37
N ARG A 164 7.06 -0.24 12.02
CA ARG A 164 7.37 -0.13 13.43
C ARG A 164 6.43 0.83 14.14
N ARG A 165 5.83 0.35 15.21
CA ARG A 165 5.19 1.21 16.21
C ARG A 165 6.22 1.56 17.28
N PHE A 166 6.68 2.81 17.28
CA PHE A 166 7.69 3.27 18.22
C PHE A 166 7.11 3.50 19.62
N ASN A 167 5.93 4.09 19.67
CA ASN A 167 5.18 4.35 20.90
C ASN A 167 3.68 4.41 20.62
N GLN A 168 2.89 5.00 21.52
CA GLN A 168 1.44 5.13 21.34
C GLN A 168 1.07 6.13 20.24
N SER A 169 1.93 7.12 20.00
CA SER A 169 1.65 8.22 19.08
C SER A 169 2.29 8.04 17.71
N ILE A 170 3.49 7.43 17.60
CA ILE A 170 4.29 7.44 16.39
C ILE A 170 4.45 6.03 15.83
N SER A 171 4.11 5.88 14.56
CA SER A 171 4.36 4.68 13.76
C SER A 171 4.91 5.06 12.39
N LEU A 172 5.86 4.29 11.89
CA LEU A 172 6.46 4.46 10.56
C LEU A 172 6.37 3.16 9.77
N GLN A 173 6.37 3.31 8.44
CA GLN A 173 6.43 2.22 7.47
C GLN A 173 7.42 2.57 6.37
N VAL A 174 8.21 1.58 5.96
CA VAL A 174 9.02 1.61 4.73
C VAL A 174 8.60 0.42 3.89
N ALA A 175 8.41 0.63 2.60
CA ALA A 175 7.81 -0.38 1.73
C ALA A 175 8.46 -0.40 0.34
N PRO A 176 9.56 -1.15 0.14
CA PRO A 176 10.10 -1.44 -1.18
C PRO A 176 9.10 -2.27 -1.99
N SER A 177 9.01 -1.99 -3.28
CA SER A 177 8.06 -2.60 -4.18
C SER A 177 8.60 -2.80 -5.58
N PHE A 178 7.98 -3.73 -6.28
CA PHE A 178 8.19 -4.04 -7.68
C PHE A 178 6.85 -4.05 -8.40
N SER A 179 6.78 -3.40 -9.56
CA SER A 179 5.64 -3.39 -10.46
C SER A 179 6.01 -3.92 -11.82
N HIS A 180 5.09 -4.59 -12.48
CA HIS A 180 5.21 -5.03 -13.86
C HIS A 180 3.92 -4.74 -14.61
N TYR A 181 4.03 -4.12 -15.78
CA TYR A 181 2.92 -3.93 -16.73
C TYR A 181 3.23 -4.68 -18.01
N ASN A 182 2.27 -5.48 -18.50
CA ASN A 182 2.44 -6.20 -19.77
C ASN A 182 2.39 -5.25 -20.97
N LEU A 183 1.68 -4.13 -20.84
CA LEU A 183 1.63 -3.07 -21.86
C LEU A 183 2.05 -1.75 -21.25
N VAL A 184 3.08 -1.14 -21.83
CA VAL A 184 3.58 0.20 -21.50
C VAL A 184 3.87 0.97 -22.80
N ASP A 185 4.09 2.28 -22.68
CA ASP A 185 4.59 3.08 -23.79
C ASP A 185 5.92 2.50 -24.30
N PRO A 186 6.19 2.47 -25.64
CA PRO A 186 7.41 1.91 -26.19
C PRO A 186 8.74 2.45 -25.61
N LEU A 187 8.69 3.66 -25.02
CA LEU A 187 9.84 4.28 -24.37
C LEU A 187 9.97 3.92 -22.89
N GLN A 188 8.97 3.25 -22.30
CA GLN A 188 8.98 2.87 -20.88
C GLN A 188 9.42 1.41 -20.68
N SER A 189 10.03 1.13 -19.53
CA SER A 189 10.28 -0.25 -19.09
C SER A 189 9.01 -0.86 -18.55
N ASN A 190 8.74 -2.13 -18.87
CA ASN A 190 7.64 -2.89 -18.25
C ASN A 190 7.79 -3.06 -16.74
N ASN A 191 9.00 -2.89 -16.22
CA ASN A 191 9.35 -3.12 -14.82
C ASN A 191 9.71 -1.82 -14.13
N LEU A 192 9.24 -1.66 -12.90
CA LEU A 192 9.52 -0.50 -12.07
C LEU A 192 9.75 -0.92 -10.63
N PHE A 193 10.86 -0.48 -10.06
CA PHE A 193 11.11 -0.51 -8.63
C PHE A 193 10.71 0.81 -8.00
N ALA A 194 10.14 0.76 -6.79
CA ALA A 194 9.82 1.94 -6.02
C ALA A 194 10.02 1.67 -4.53
N ILE A 195 10.17 2.74 -3.76
CA ILE A 195 10.13 2.70 -2.31
C ILE A 195 9.04 3.67 -1.82
N ALA A 196 8.19 3.20 -0.93
CA ALA A 196 7.27 4.06 -0.21
C ALA A 196 7.73 4.23 1.23
N VAL A 197 7.58 5.42 1.78
CA VAL A 197 7.86 5.75 3.17
C VAL A 197 6.69 6.56 3.70
N GLY A 198 6.16 6.16 4.83
CA GLY A 198 5.06 6.90 5.40
C GLY A 198 4.94 6.70 6.90
N GLY A 199 4.12 7.52 7.51
CA GLY A 199 4.00 7.52 8.95
C GLY A 199 2.70 8.12 9.44
N LYS A 200 2.48 7.86 10.73
CA LYS A 200 1.35 8.34 11.48
C LYS A 200 1.82 8.94 12.80
N ALA A 201 1.27 10.12 13.12
CA ALA A 201 1.41 10.77 14.42
C ALA A 201 0.02 11.00 15.03
N ASN A 202 -0.31 10.29 16.12
CA ASN A 202 -1.58 10.50 16.83
C ASN A 202 -1.55 11.85 17.56
N ILE A 203 -2.56 12.68 17.33
CA ILE A 203 -2.82 13.92 18.05
C ILE A 203 -3.89 13.73 19.14
N SER A 204 -4.69 12.67 19.02
CA SER A 204 -5.61 12.18 20.06
C SER A 204 -5.77 10.67 19.92
N ASP A 205 -6.59 10.07 20.80
CA ASP A 205 -6.89 8.63 20.75
C ASP A 205 -7.59 8.21 19.43
N LYS A 206 -8.27 9.13 18.77
CA LYS A 206 -9.08 8.87 17.57
C LYS A 206 -8.59 9.61 16.33
N THR A 207 -7.63 10.52 16.46
CA THR A 207 -7.20 11.39 15.36
C THR A 207 -5.68 11.33 15.20
N ALA A 208 -5.23 11.21 13.95
CA ALA A 208 -3.82 11.18 13.61
C ALA A 208 -3.52 12.05 12.38
N ILE A 209 -2.32 12.61 12.33
CA ILE A 209 -1.72 13.17 11.12
C ILE A 209 -1.04 12.03 10.37
N LEU A 210 -1.22 11.99 9.05
CA LEU A 210 -0.63 11.03 8.14
C LEU A 210 0.29 11.73 7.15
N ILE A 211 1.42 11.11 6.85
CA ILE A 211 2.29 11.47 5.73
C ILE A 211 2.57 10.21 4.92
N ASP A 212 2.55 10.35 3.61
CA ASP A 212 2.77 9.25 2.68
C ASP A 212 3.57 9.75 1.47
N TYR A 213 4.71 9.11 1.21
CA TYR A 213 5.63 9.44 0.13
C TYR A 213 6.02 8.17 -0.62
N ASN A 214 6.08 8.25 -1.94
CA ASN A 214 6.63 7.19 -2.77
C ASN A 214 7.64 7.75 -3.78
N GLN A 215 8.71 7.00 -3.98
CA GLN A 215 9.78 7.29 -4.93
C GLN A 215 9.90 6.14 -5.92
N PRO A 216 9.45 6.29 -7.15
CA PRO A 216 9.74 5.35 -8.22
C PRO A 216 11.18 5.53 -8.73
N PHE A 217 11.80 4.42 -9.17
CA PHE A 217 13.14 4.37 -9.74
C PHE A 217 13.06 3.85 -11.17
N GLY A 218 12.79 4.72 -12.11
CA GLY A 218 12.65 4.39 -13.54
C GLY A 218 13.52 5.28 -14.42
N GLN A 219 13.71 4.86 -15.68
CA GLN A 219 14.46 5.64 -16.67
C GLN A 219 13.69 6.88 -17.16
N TYR A 220 12.38 6.86 -17.06
CA TYR A 220 11.50 7.97 -17.43
C TYR A 220 10.86 8.52 -16.16
N SER A 221 10.72 9.84 -16.11
CA SER A 221 10.36 10.63 -14.96
C SER A 221 8.94 10.33 -14.46
N ASN A 222 8.78 9.19 -13.79
CA ASN A 222 7.61 9.00 -12.96
C ASN A 222 7.78 9.94 -11.75
N ASN A 223 6.86 10.88 -11.61
CA ASN A 223 6.95 11.84 -10.53
C ASN A 223 6.75 11.15 -9.19
N PRO A 224 7.51 11.52 -8.14
CA PRO A 224 7.28 11.01 -6.82
C PRO A 224 5.90 11.43 -6.33
N GLY A 225 5.26 10.56 -5.56
CA GLY A 225 4.01 10.85 -4.87
C GLY A 225 4.26 11.37 -3.48
N LEU A 226 3.55 12.43 -3.10
CA LEU A 226 3.56 12.96 -1.73
C LEU A 226 2.13 13.29 -1.33
N SER A 227 1.74 12.90 -0.12
CA SER A 227 0.47 13.31 0.47
C SER A 227 0.59 13.56 1.97
N LEU A 228 -0.27 14.45 2.45
CA LEU A 228 -0.44 14.80 3.84
C LEU A 228 -1.94 14.76 4.17
N GLY A 229 -2.29 14.14 5.28
CA GLY A 229 -3.70 13.99 5.64
C GLY A 229 -3.97 13.85 7.12
N ILE A 230 -5.25 13.78 7.43
CA ILE A 230 -5.76 13.53 8.78
C ILE A 230 -6.59 12.25 8.71
N GLU A 231 -6.37 11.36 9.68
CA GLU A 231 -7.18 10.17 9.92
C GLU A 231 -8.01 10.36 11.19
N MET A 232 -9.30 10.07 11.08
CA MET A 232 -10.21 9.94 12.23
C MET A 232 -10.71 8.50 12.28
N SER A 233 -10.48 7.81 13.40
CA SER A 233 -10.83 6.39 13.54
C SER A 233 -11.76 6.15 14.73
N THR A 234 -12.71 5.24 14.52
CA THR A 234 -13.56 4.64 15.54
C THR A 234 -13.29 3.14 15.60
N GLY A 235 -14.00 2.40 16.44
CA GLY A 235 -13.79 0.95 16.56
C GLY A 235 -13.93 0.16 15.25
N SER A 236 -14.78 0.63 14.32
CA SER A 236 -15.10 -0.09 13.07
C SER A 236 -14.95 0.75 11.80
N HIS A 237 -14.64 2.05 11.91
CA HIS A 237 -14.46 2.94 10.77
C HIS A 237 -13.16 3.72 10.88
N ALA A 238 -12.52 4.00 9.74
CA ALA A 238 -11.52 5.05 9.63
C ALA A 238 -11.85 5.94 8.41
N PHE A 239 -11.71 7.24 8.63
CA PHE A 239 -11.92 8.29 7.64
C PHE A 239 -10.61 9.03 7.48
N GLN A 240 -10.16 9.19 6.24
CA GLN A 240 -8.97 9.97 5.91
C GLN A 240 -9.36 11.07 4.93
N ILE A 241 -8.92 12.30 5.20
CA ILE A 241 -8.98 13.42 4.27
C ILE A 241 -7.54 13.89 4.07
N PHE A 242 -7.15 14.13 2.83
CA PHE A 242 -5.75 14.45 2.51
C PHE A 242 -5.63 15.32 1.25
N ILE A 243 -4.44 15.91 1.12
CA ILE A 243 -3.95 16.56 -0.09
C ILE A 243 -2.80 15.71 -0.61
N GLY A 244 -2.74 15.46 -1.91
CA GLY A 244 -1.66 14.71 -2.57
C GLY A 244 -1.51 15.12 -4.03
N ASN A 245 -0.42 14.70 -4.68
CA ASN A 245 -0.14 15.03 -6.09
C ASN A 245 -0.44 13.86 -7.06
N TYR A 246 -1.25 12.88 -6.70
CA TYR A 246 -1.59 11.74 -7.55
C TYR A 246 -3.08 11.41 -7.49
N ASN A 247 -3.65 11.05 -8.65
CA ASN A 247 -5.06 10.73 -8.82
C ASN A 247 -5.34 9.25 -9.06
N ARG A 248 -4.31 8.45 -9.32
CA ARG A 248 -4.42 6.99 -9.41
C ARG A 248 -4.62 6.42 -8.01
N ILE A 249 -5.30 5.27 -7.89
CA ILE A 249 -5.63 4.72 -6.57
C ILE A 249 -4.83 3.44 -6.28
N LEU A 250 -4.52 2.63 -7.30
CA LEU A 250 -3.64 1.48 -7.10
C LEU A 250 -2.18 1.95 -7.02
N PRO A 251 -1.38 1.44 -6.04
CA PRO A 251 0.01 1.85 -5.87
C PRO A 251 0.84 1.71 -7.16
N GLN A 252 0.73 0.57 -7.88
CA GLN A 252 1.42 0.40 -9.14
C GLN A 252 1.04 1.45 -10.17
N ALA A 253 -0.23 1.86 -10.23
CA ALA A 253 -0.66 2.87 -11.17
C ALA A 253 -0.12 4.27 -10.81
N ASN A 254 -0.05 4.62 -9.53
CA ASN A 254 0.59 5.85 -9.10
C ASN A 254 2.08 5.86 -9.41
N TYR A 255 2.77 4.76 -9.18
CA TYR A 255 4.22 4.69 -9.42
C TYR A 255 4.57 4.76 -10.91
N PHE A 256 3.74 4.17 -11.77
CA PHE A 256 3.96 4.16 -13.22
C PHE A 256 3.41 5.39 -13.94
N LEU A 257 2.30 5.93 -13.51
CA LEU A 257 1.46 6.84 -14.30
C LEU A 257 1.22 8.19 -13.62
N ASN A 258 2.02 8.55 -12.60
CA ASN A 258 1.89 9.85 -11.96
C ASN A 258 2.51 10.95 -12.83
N GLU A 259 1.67 11.72 -13.49
CA GLU A 259 2.06 12.86 -14.33
C GLU A 259 2.17 14.17 -13.55
N ASN A 260 1.59 14.24 -12.35
CA ASN A 260 1.54 15.46 -11.56
C ASN A 260 2.87 15.75 -10.87
N LYS A 261 3.37 16.96 -11.08
CA LYS A 261 4.65 17.42 -10.52
C LYS A 261 4.45 18.22 -9.24
N LEU A 262 5.25 17.92 -8.22
CA LEU A 262 5.29 18.68 -6.97
C LEU A 262 5.77 20.13 -7.21
N SER A 263 6.75 20.32 -8.10
CA SER A 263 7.28 21.64 -8.49
C SER A 263 6.18 22.56 -9.06
N ASP A 264 5.24 21.97 -9.78
CA ASP A 264 4.17 22.72 -10.47
C ASP A 264 2.93 22.89 -9.58
N LYS A 265 3.03 22.51 -8.31
CA LYS A 265 1.95 22.58 -7.31
C LYS A 265 0.67 21.87 -7.76
N GLN A 266 0.82 20.77 -8.48
CA GLN A 266 -0.29 19.96 -8.99
C GLN A 266 -0.82 19.04 -7.90
N PHE A 267 -1.61 19.59 -6.99
CA PHE A 267 -2.23 18.87 -5.89
C PHE A 267 -3.72 18.67 -6.11
N LEU A 268 -4.25 17.63 -5.49
CA LEU A 268 -5.67 17.32 -5.42
C LEU A 268 -6.06 17.01 -3.97
N ILE A 269 -7.36 17.10 -3.70
CA ILE A 269 -7.96 16.63 -2.46
C ILE A 269 -8.46 15.20 -2.69
N GLY A 270 -8.37 14.38 -1.65
CA GLY A 270 -8.92 13.04 -1.66
C GLY A 270 -9.42 12.62 -0.28
N PHE A 271 -10.19 11.54 -0.26
CA PHE A 271 -10.57 10.89 0.98
C PHE A 271 -10.57 9.37 0.84
N ASN A 272 -10.38 8.70 1.96
CA ASN A 272 -10.58 7.26 2.09
C ASN A 272 -11.55 7.01 3.26
N ILE A 273 -12.43 6.04 3.07
CA ILE A 273 -13.33 5.54 4.11
C ILE A 273 -13.17 4.03 4.14
N ASN A 274 -12.96 3.46 5.32
CA ASN A 274 -13.07 2.02 5.50
C ASN A 274 -14.06 1.68 6.60
N ARG A 275 -14.68 0.54 6.45
CA ARG A 275 -15.59 -0.05 7.44
C ARG A 275 -15.29 -1.51 7.64
N LEU A 276 -15.28 -1.94 8.90
CA LEU A 276 -15.04 -3.32 9.32
C LEU A 276 -16.31 -3.96 9.87
N TRP A 277 -16.54 -5.22 9.51
CA TRP A 277 -17.54 -6.10 10.11
C TRP A 277 -16.84 -7.37 10.58
N ASN A 278 -17.04 -7.74 11.83
CA ASN A 278 -16.52 -8.96 12.44
C ASN A 278 -17.66 -9.97 12.58
N PHE A 279 -17.44 -11.21 12.12
CA PHE A 279 -18.42 -12.30 12.13
C PHE A 279 -18.00 -13.43 13.07
#